data_4ddc394e93287b407a1ebbf3fb114fdb
#
_entry.id   4ddc394e93287b407a1ebbf3fb114fdb
#
_cell.length_a   1.000
_cell.length_b   1.000
_cell.length_c   1.000
_cell.angle_alpha   90.00
_cell.angle_beta   90.00
_cell.angle_gamma   90.00
#
_symmetry.space_group_name_H-M   'P 1'
#
loop_
_entity.id
_entity.type
_entity.pdbx_description
1 polymer ?
#
loop_
_entity_poly.entity_id
_entity_poly.type
_entity_poly.pdbx_seq_one_letter_code
_entity_poly.pdbx_strand_id
1 'polypeptide(L)'
;TKISQITKATCTLKATGVGADELAMVDGKLAQVVKIAGDEVTLQVFEGTGGIPTDAEVVFMGKAPTLKVSEQLAGRFFNAYGNPIDGGPEVEGVEVEIGGPSVNPVRRKQPSELIATGIAGIDLNNTLVSGQKIPFFADPDQPFNQVMAMVALRAQTDKIILGGMGMTNDDYLYFKNVFSNAGALDRIVSFMNTTEDPAVERLLVPDMALTAAEYFAVEKNEKVLVLLTDMTSYADSLAIVSNRMDQIPSKDSMPGSLYSDLAKIYEKAVQFPSGGSITIIAVTTLSGGDITHAVPDNTGYITEGQLFLRRDSDIGKVI
;
A
#
# COMPACT_ATOMS: atom_id res chain seq x y z
N THR A 1 -13.59 -10.65 27.52
CA THR A 1 -14.92 -10.92 26.91
C THR A 1 -14.86 -12.29 26.27
N LYS A 2 -15.83 -13.16 26.53
CA LYS A 2 -15.85 -14.52 25.94
C LYS A 2 -16.26 -14.45 24.47
N ILE A 3 -15.53 -15.18 23.61
CA ILE A 3 -15.89 -15.36 22.22
C ILE A 3 -17.08 -16.33 22.18
N SER A 4 -18.17 -15.92 21.54
CA SER A 4 -19.40 -16.71 21.43
C SER A 4 -19.37 -17.67 20.24
N GLN A 5 -18.66 -17.31 19.18
CA GLN A 5 -18.54 -18.11 17.99
C GLN A 5 -17.16 -17.91 17.33
N ILE A 6 -16.56 -19.00 16.87
CA ILE A 6 -15.33 -18.99 16.09
C ILE A 6 -15.59 -19.71 14.76
N THR A 7 -15.24 -19.06 13.66
CA THR A 7 -15.20 -19.66 12.31
C THR A 7 -13.75 -19.72 11.82
N LYS A 8 -13.50 -20.14 10.59
CA LYS A 8 -12.12 -20.19 10.03
C LYS A 8 -11.40 -18.83 10.00
N ALA A 9 -12.17 -17.75 9.95
CA ALA A 9 -11.59 -16.40 9.76
C ALA A 9 -12.14 -15.37 10.76
N THR A 10 -13.25 -15.66 11.43
CA THR A 10 -13.92 -14.68 12.27
C THR A 10 -14.17 -15.18 13.69
N CYS A 11 -14.14 -14.25 14.62
CA CYS A 11 -14.59 -14.43 15.99
C CYS A 11 -15.75 -13.50 16.26
N THR A 12 -16.83 -14.01 16.84
CA THR A 12 -17.97 -13.20 17.27
C THR A 12 -18.01 -13.17 18.80
N LEU A 13 -18.23 -12.00 19.38
CA LEU A 13 -18.30 -11.80 20.82
C LEU A 13 -19.23 -10.65 21.15
N LYS A 14 -19.61 -10.54 22.42
CA LYS A 14 -20.38 -9.39 22.91
C LYS A 14 -19.46 -8.28 23.39
N ALA A 15 -19.61 -7.09 22.81
CA ALA A 15 -18.93 -5.89 23.22
C ALA A 15 -19.79 -4.65 22.96
N THR A 16 -19.54 -3.59 23.72
CA THR A 16 -20.21 -2.29 23.56
C THR A 16 -19.17 -1.19 23.43
N GLY A 17 -19.52 -0.10 22.73
CA GLY A 17 -18.60 1.02 22.53
C GLY A 17 -17.52 0.75 21.48
N VAL A 18 -17.73 -0.24 20.61
CA VAL A 18 -16.81 -0.61 19.52
C VAL A 18 -17.23 0.10 18.24
N GLY A 19 -16.25 0.65 17.52
CA GLY A 19 -16.46 1.32 16.22
C GLY A 19 -16.39 0.36 15.03
N ALA A 20 -17.00 0.75 13.92
CA ALA A 20 -16.80 0.05 12.64
C ALA A 20 -15.32 0.18 12.22
N ASP A 21 -14.79 -0.86 11.58
CA ASP A 21 -13.40 -0.95 11.13
C ASP A 21 -12.33 -0.83 12.23
N GLU A 22 -12.74 -0.82 13.50
CA GLU A 22 -11.82 -0.76 14.63
C GLU A 22 -10.89 -1.99 14.67
N LEU A 23 -9.63 -1.75 14.98
CA LEU A 23 -8.66 -2.81 15.18
C LEU A 23 -8.80 -3.44 16.58
N ALA A 24 -8.52 -4.73 16.65
CA ALA A 24 -8.47 -5.48 17.89
C ALA A 24 -7.36 -6.52 17.86
N MET A 25 -6.88 -6.92 19.03
CA MET A 25 -6.00 -8.07 19.20
C MET A 25 -6.81 -9.22 19.79
N VAL A 26 -6.75 -10.38 19.18
CA VAL A 26 -7.41 -11.60 19.64
C VAL A 26 -6.34 -12.65 19.85
N ASP A 27 -6.04 -12.97 21.10
CA ASP A 27 -4.95 -13.92 21.46
C ASP A 27 -3.61 -13.58 20.77
N GLY A 28 -3.25 -12.29 20.77
CA GLY A 28 -2.03 -11.79 20.13
C GLY A 28 -2.08 -11.69 18.61
N LYS A 29 -3.21 -12.04 17.97
CA LYS A 29 -3.40 -11.91 16.52
C LYS A 29 -4.20 -10.66 16.19
N LEU A 30 -3.77 -9.94 15.16
CA LEU A 30 -4.50 -8.77 14.70
C LEU A 30 -5.84 -9.14 14.07
N ALA A 31 -6.85 -8.37 14.42
CA ALA A 31 -8.21 -8.50 13.90
C ALA A 31 -8.82 -7.12 13.62
N GLN A 32 -9.88 -7.10 12.85
CA GLN A 32 -10.64 -5.89 12.54
C GLN A 32 -12.13 -6.16 12.71
N VAL A 33 -12.85 -5.16 13.20
CA VAL A 33 -14.31 -5.19 13.30
C VAL A 33 -14.92 -5.12 11.91
N VAL A 34 -15.62 -6.18 11.50
CA VAL A 34 -16.26 -6.26 10.18
C VAL A 34 -17.79 -6.19 10.25
N LYS A 35 -18.36 -6.41 11.44
CA LYS A 35 -19.80 -6.35 11.63
C LYS A 35 -20.13 -6.00 13.07
N ILE A 36 -21.11 -5.11 13.24
CA ILE A 36 -21.72 -4.78 14.55
C ILE A 36 -23.22 -4.98 14.40
N ALA A 37 -23.81 -5.81 15.26
CA ALA A 37 -25.24 -6.08 15.32
C ALA A 37 -25.73 -5.98 16.79
N GLY A 38 -26.10 -4.79 17.21
CA GLY A 38 -26.43 -4.52 18.62
C GLY A 38 -25.19 -4.61 19.51
N ASP A 39 -25.18 -5.55 20.46
CA ASP A 39 -24.04 -5.85 21.33
C ASP A 39 -23.14 -6.97 20.77
N GLU A 40 -23.49 -7.54 19.61
CA GLU A 40 -22.73 -8.59 18.97
C GLU A 40 -21.77 -7.99 17.95
N VAL A 41 -20.46 -8.22 18.15
CA VAL A 41 -19.37 -7.74 17.30
C VAL A 41 -18.66 -8.92 16.65
N THR A 42 -18.51 -8.87 15.34
CA THR A 42 -17.76 -9.86 14.58
C THR A 42 -16.42 -9.27 14.17
N LEU A 43 -15.35 -9.93 14.57
CA LEU A 43 -13.97 -9.61 14.26
C LEU A 43 -13.47 -10.55 13.16
N GLN A 44 -12.88 -10.03 12.13
CA GLN A 44 -12.07 -10.77 11.18
C GLN A 44 -10.64 -10.87 11.73
N VAL A 45 -10.19 -12.09 11.98
CA VAL A 45 -8.81 -12.35 12.41
C VAL A 45 -7.96 -12.58 11.16
N PHE A 46 -7.04 -11.69 10.91
CA PHE A 46 -6.28 -11.66 9.66
C PHE A 46 -5.43 -12.92 9.43
N GLU A 47 -4.80 -13.45 10.45
CA GLU A 47 -4.02 -14.70 10.36
C GLU A 47 -4.88 -15.97 10.48
N GLY A 48 -6.20 -15.79 10.59
CA GLY A 48 -7.14 -16.89 10.86
C GLY A 48 -7.20 -17.27 12.34
N THR A 49 -8.26 -17.99 12.67
CA THR A 49 -8.64 -18.30 14.07
C THR A 49 -8.01 -19.58 14.60
N GLY A 50 -7.15 -20.24 13.82
CA GLY A 50 -6.50 -21.47 14.24
C GLY A 50 -5.73 -21.29 15.56
N GLY A 51 -6.05 -22.13 16.55
CA GLY A 51 -5.43 -22.10 17.87
C GLY A 51 -6.02 -21.12 18.87
N ILE A 52 -6.97 -20.25 18.47
CA ILE A 52 -7.63 -19.29 19.38
C ILE A 52 -8.64 -20.04 20.26
N PRO A 53 -8.49 -20.02 21.59
CA PRO A 53 -9.49 -20.59 22.48
C PRO A 53 -10.70 -19.66 22.64
N THR A 54 -11.85 -20.21 23.04
CA THR A 54 -13.08 -19.41 23.21
C THR A 54 -13.03 -18.43 24.38
N ASP A 55 -12.09 -18.61 25.28
CA ASP A 55 -11.81 -17.72 26.42
C ASP A 55 -10.61 -16.80 26.16
N ALA A 56 -10.14 -16.72 24.92
CA ALA A 56 -9.06 -15.85 24.50
C ALA A 56 -9.31 -14.39 24.91
N GLU A 57 -8.24 -13.69 25.23
CA GLU A 57 -8.28 -12.28 25.49
C GLU A 57 -8.53 -11.49 24.19
N VAL A 58 -9.50 -10.60 24.20
CA VAL A 58 -9.78 -9.67 23.11
C VAL A 58 -9.61 -8.26 23.62
N VAL A 59 -8.67 -7.54 23.01
CA VAL A 59 -8.35 -6.14 23.31
C VAL A 59 -8.72 -5.28 22.12
N PHE A 60 -9.72 -4.44 22.26
CA PHE A 60 -10.08 -3.44 21.25
C PHE A 60 -9.14 -2.24 21.36
N MET A 61 -8.71 -1.73 20.22
CA MET A 61 -7.73 -0.63 20.16
C MET A 61 -8.37 0.75 20.22
N GLY A 62 -9.71 0.83 20.19
CA GLY A 62 -10.48 2.07 20.33
C GLY A 62 -10.43 2.97 19.09
N LYS A 63 -9.84 2.51 18.00
CA LYS A 63 -9.66 3.31 16.78
C LYS A 63 -9.46 2.44 15.54
N ALA A 64 -9.83 3.00 14.39
CA ALA A 64 -9.39 2.49 13.09
C ALA A 64 -7.86 2.64 12.95
N PRO A 65 -7.23 1.98 11.98
CA PRO A 65 -5.81 2.17 11.73
C PRO A 65 -5.48 3.66 11.51
N THR A 66 -4.45 4.15 12.17
CA THR A 66 -4.02 5.55 12.10
C THR A 66 -2.52 5.65 11.79
N LEU A 67 -2.12 6.81 11.28
CA LEU A 67 -0.73 7.19 11.11
C LEU A 67 -0.49 8.55 11.79
N LYS A 68 0.60 8.68 12.54
CA LYS A 68 1.08 9.99 12.99
C LYS A 68 1.82 10.67 11.85
N VAL A 69 1.30 11.80 11.38
CA VAL A 69 1.87 12.54 10.25
C VAL A 69 2.60 13.80 10.72
N SER A 70 3.81 13.97 10.24
CA SER A 70 4.65 15.16 10.40
C SER A 70 5.83 15.11 9.44
N GLU A 71 6.63 16.16 9.38
CA GLU A 71 7.88 16.18 8.59
C GLU A 71 8.90 15.14 9.07
N GLN A 72 8.78 14.64 10.31
CA GLN A 72 9.65 13.59 10.86
C GLN A 72 9.48 12.23 10.16
N LEU A 73 8.46 12.05 9.31
CA LEU A 73 8.34 10.86 8.46
C LEU A 73 9.47 10.76 7.43
N ALA A 74 9.99 11.91 6.97
CA ALA A 74 11.03 11.95 5.95
C ALA A 74 12.34 11.32 6.45
N GLY A 75 12.93 10.49 5.63
CA GLY A 75 14.15 9.77 5.96
C GLY A 75 13.97 8.46 6.72
N ARG A 76 12.73 8.06 7.01
CA ARG A 76 12.42 6.98 7.92
C ARG A 76 11.86 5.74 7.21
N PHE A 77 12.07 4.61 7.87
CA PHE A 77 11.50 3.31 7.48
C PHE A 77 10.54 2.83 8.56
N PHE A 78 9.34 2.45 8.11
CA PHE A 78 8.24 1.99 8.95
C PHE A 78 7.76 0.62 8.51
N ASN A 79 7.17 -0.14 9.43
CA ASN A 79 6.41 -1.34 9.10
C ASN A 79 5.00 -0.97 8.58
N ALA A 80 4.19 -1.99 8.30
CA ALA A 80 2.81 -1.80 7.80
C ALA A 80 1.86 -1.09 8.78
N TYR A 81 2.23 -0.97 10.04
CA TYR A 81 1.46 -0.24 11.08
C TYR A 81 1.95 1.18 11.31
N GLY A 82 2.96 1.64 10.58
CA GLY A 82 3.57 2.94 10.78
C GLY A 82 4.53 3.02 11.97
N ASN A 83 4.96 1.89 12.51
CA ASN A 83 5.97 1.86 13.57
C ASN A 83 7.37 1.87 12.96
N PRO A 84 8.32 2.65 13.52
CA PRO A 84 9.69 2.69 13.03
C PRO A 84 10.38 1.32 13.07
N ILE A 85 11.09 0.98 11.98
CA ILE A 85 11.93 -0.23 11.87
C ILE A 85 13.40 0.08 11.59
N ASP A 86 13.75 1.35 11.57
CA ASP A 86 15.10 1.86 11.33
C ASP A 86 15.92 2.08 12.61
N GLY A 87 15.36 1.80 13.78
CA GLY A 87 15.98 2.02 15.08
C GLY A 87 15.89 3.45 15.59
N GLY A 88 15.22 4.35 14.84
CA GLY A 88 14.96 5.71 15.27
C GLY A 88 13.79 5.83 16.25
N PRO A 89 13.58 7.02 16.84
CA PRO A 89 12.48 7.27 17.78
C PRO A 89 11.11 7.20 17.06
N GLU A 90 10.05 7.08 17.84
CA GLU A 90 8.70 7.25 17.33
C GLU A 90 8.49 8.65 16.75
N VAL A 91 7.64 8.73 15.72
CA VAL A 91 7.28 10.01 15.09
C VAL A 91 6.30 10.75 15.98
N GLU A 92 6.58 12.01 16.23
CA GLU A 92 5.64 12.94 16.83
C GLU A 92 4.85 13.66 15.73
N GLY A 93 3.53 13.77 15.89
CA GLY A 93 2.70 14.41 14.88
C GLY A 93 1.21 14.26 15.15
N VAL A 94 0.43 14.74 14.20
CA VAL A 94 -1.02 14.62 14.25
C VAL A 94 -1.41 13.20 13.85
N GLU A 95 -2.25 12.57 14.65
CA GLU A 95 -2.78 11.24 14.35
C GLU A 95 -3.95 11.37 13.37
N VAL A 96 -3.87 10.70 12.22
CA VAL A 96 -4.91 10.69 11.18
C VAL A 96 -5.30 9.25 10.83
N GLU A 97 -6.57 9.04 10.56
CA GLU A 97 -7.05 7.73 10.08
C GLU A 97 -6.53 7.47 8.66
N ILE A 98 -6.09 6.24 8.40
CA ILE A 98 -5.66 5.82 7.07
C ILE A 98 -6.84 5.40 6.20
N GLY A 99 -6.64 5.32 4.89
CA GLY A 99 -7.61 4.77 3.96
C GLY A 99 -8.85 5.63 3.71
N GLY A 100 -8.80 6.93 4.02
CA GLY A 100 -9.88 7.88 3.73
C GLY A 100 -10.32 7.88 2.26
N PRO A 101 -11.44 8.54 1.91
CA PRO A 101 -11.97 8.55 0.55
C PRO A 101 -11.01 9.24 -0.43
N SER A 102 -11.15 8.90 -1.71
CA SER A 102 -10.44 9.62 -2.77
C SER A 102 -10.91 11.08 -2.86
N VAL A 103 -10.03 11.94 -3.40
CA VAL A 103 -10.31 13.38 -3.49
C VAL A 103 -11.49 13.64 -4.43
N ASN A 104 -12.43 14.48 -3.98
CA ASN A 104 -13.57 14.89 -4.78
C ASN A 104 -13.10 15.48 -6.14
N PRO A 105 -13.69 15.07 -7.27
CA PRO A 105 -13.32 15.55 -8.60
C PRO A 105 -13.26 17.08 -8.73
N VAL A 106 -14.13 17.82 -8.04
CA VAL A 106 -14.13 19.30 -8.05
C VAL A 106 -12.85 19.91 -7.47
N ARG A 107 -12.13 19.17 -6.62
CA ARG A 107 -10.86 19.59 -6.04
C ARG A 107 -9.65 19.13 -6.83
N ARG A 108 -9.84 18.53 -8.00
CA ARG A 108 -8.77 18.04 -8.88
C ARG A 108 -8.47 19.07 -9.97
N LYS A 109 -7.19 19.33 -10.20
CA LYS A 109 -6.69 20.01 -11.38
C LYS A 109 -6.39 18.96 -12.47
N GLN A 110 -6.57 19.30 -13.72
CA GLN A 110 -6.13 18.44 -14.83
C GLN A 110 -4.60 18.27 -14.75
N PRO A 111 -4.08 17.05 -14.77
CA PRO A 111 -2.64 16.78 -14.81
C PRO A 111 -1.97 17.52 -15.98
N SER A 112 -0.91 18.28 -15.70
CA SER A 112 -0.24 19.08 -16.73
C SER A 112 1.26 19.30 -16.49
N GLU A 113 1.78 18.93 -15.32
CA GLU A 113 3.17 19.19 -14.96
C GLU A 113 4.00 17.91 -15.08
N LEU A 114 5.05 17.97 -15.89
CA LEU A 114 5.98 16.88 -16.09
C LEU A 114 6.72 16.51 -14.79
N ILE A 115 6.84 15.21 -14.55
CA ILE A 115 7.78 14.63 -13.57
C ILE A 115 8.83 13.86 -14.35
N ALA A 116 10.04 14.40 -14.45
CA ALA A 116 11.17 13.67 -15.01
C ALA A 116 11.61 12.60 -14.00
N THR A 117 11.63 11.34 -14.43
CA THR A 117 12.07 10.21 -13.60
C THR A 117 13.57 10.00 -13.65
N GLY A 118 14.25 10.59 -14.64
CA GLY A 118 15.67 10.36 -14.94
C GLY A 118 15.94 9.02 -15.60
N ILE A 119 14.91 8.33 -16.06
CA ILE A 119 15.01 7.08 -16.83
C ILE A 119 14.45 7.32 -18.22
N ALA A 120 15.32 7.34 -19.22
CA ALA A 120 14.96 7.69 -20.58
C ALA A 120 13.82 6.81 -21.16
N GLY A 121 13.78 5.53 -20.80
CA GLY A 121 12.72 4.61 -21.23
C GLY A 121 11.33 5.01 -20.72
N ILE A 122 11.25 5.65 -19.56
CA ILE A 122 10.00 6.19 -19.00
C ILE A 122 9.73 7.57 -19.61
N ASP A 123 10.69 8.47 -19.49
CA ASP A 123 10.51 9.89 -19.80
C ASP A 123 10.18 10.16 -21.28
N LEU A 124 10.69 9.31 -22.19
CA LEU A 124 10.46 9.45 -23.63
C LEU A 124 9.22 8.71 -24.14
N ASN A 125 8.88 7.56 -23.57
CA ASN A 125 7.83 6.70 -24.11
C ASN A 125 6.49 6.87 -23.40
N ASN A 126 6.51 7.12 -22.10
CA ASN A 126 5.30 7.25 -21.31
C ASN A 126 5.53 8.27 -20.18
N THR A 127 5.69 9.50 -20.59
CA THR A 127 6.00 10.64 -19.74
C THR A 127 5.10 10.74 -18.53
N LEU A 128 5.70 10.74 -17.34
CA LEU A 128 4.97 10.85 -16.08
C LEU A 128 4.55 12.30 -15.84
N VAL A 129 3.29 12.50 -15.46
CA VAL A 129 2.71 13.81 -15.17
C VAL A 129 2.15 13.83 -13.75
N SER A 130 2.31 14.95 -13.06
CA SER A 130 1.79 15.14 -11.70
C SER A 130 0.30 14.82 -11.60
N GLY A 131 -0.06 13.97 -10.66
CA GLY A 131 -1.45 13.55 -10.44
C GLY A 131 -1.88 12.33 -11.25
N GLN A 132 -1.00 11.75 -12.07
CA GLN A 132 -1.26 10.50 -12.79
C GLN A 132 -1.00 9.26 -11.93
N LYS A 133 -1.58 8.16 -12.36
CA LYS A 133 -1.34 6.80 -11.88
C LYS A 133 -0.92 5.93 -13.06
N ILE A 134 0.30 5.43 -13.03
CA ILE A 134 0.88 4.62 -14.10
C ILE A 134 1.20 3.23 -13.58
N PRO A 135 0.79 2.16 -14.29
CA PRO A 135 1.19 0.80 -13.95
C PRO A 135 2.60 0.52 -14.49
N PHE A 136 3.37 -0.18 -13.71
CA PHE A 136 4.67 -0.70 -14.10
C PHE A 136 4.63 -2.23 -14.05
N PHE A 137 4.38 -2.85 -15.20
CA PHE A 137 4.33 -4.29 -15.32
C PHE A 137 5.72 -4.87 -15.46
N ALA A 138 6.00 -5.95 -14.75
CA ALA A 138 7.29 -6.61 -14.80
C ALA A 138 7.16 -8.13 -14.67
N ASP A 139 7.98 -8.87 -15.40
CA ASP A 139 8.18 -10.29 -15.10
C ASP A 139 8.84 -10.43 -13.72
N PRO A 140 8.52 -11.45 -12.91
CA PRO A 140 8.98 -11.56 -11.52
C PRO A 140 10.49 -11.62 -11.34
N ASP A 141 11.22 -12.06 -12.37
CA ASP A 141 12.69 -12.17 -12.38
C ASP A 141 13.39 -10.90 -12.89
N GLN A 142 12.63 -9.87 -13.26
CA GLN A 142 13.20 -8.61 -13.73
C GLN A 142 13.54 -7.69 -12.54
N PRO A 143 14.54 -6.80 -12.69
CA PRO A 143 15.03 -5.94 -11.62
C PRO A 143 14.12 -4.72 -11.37
N PHE A 144 12.82 -4.92 -11.19
CA PHE A 144 11.85 -3.82 -11.03
C PHE A 144 12.09 -3.00 -9.76
N ASN A 145 12.57 -3.61 -8.67
CA ASN A 145 12.91 -2.88 -7.44
C ASN A 145 14.13 -1.97 -7.64
N GLN A 146 15.11 -2.40 -8.45
CA GLN A 146 16.24 -1.55 -8.83
C GLN A 146 15.79 -0.35 -9.67
N VAL A 147 14.84 -0.54 -10.59
CA VAL A 147 14.23 0.56 -11.35
C VAL A 147 13.50 1.52 -10.41
N MET A 148 12.71 1.03 -9.46
CA MET A 148 12.02 1.87 -8.47
C MET A 148 13.00 2.64 -7.60
N ALA A 149 14.11 2.02 -7.17
CA ALA A 149 15.16 2.72 -6.42
C ALA A 149 15.78 3.86 -7.25
N MET A 150 16.04 3.63 -8.54
CA MET A 150 16.55 4.66 -9.43
C MET A 150 15.55 5.81 -9.64
N VAL A 151 14.27 5.51 -9.81
CA VAL A 151 13.19 6.52 -9.86
C VAL A 151 13.17 7.31 -8.57
N ALA A 152 13.21 6.66 -7.41
CA ALA A 152 13.22 7.32 -6.12
C ALA A 152 14.38 8.31 -5.94
N LEU A 153 15.57 7.96 -6.46
CA LEU A 153 16.74 8.82 -6.37
C LEU A 153 16.73 9.98 -7.37
N ARG A 154 16.16 9.79 -8.55
CA ARG A 154 16.31 10.71 -9.70
C ARG A 154 15.06 11.54 -10.00
N ALA A 155 13.87 11.07 -9.60
CA ALA A 155 12.62 11.75 -9.93
C ALA A 155 12.61 13.19 -9.39
N GLN A 156 12.17 14.11 -10.22
CA GLN A 156 12.07 15.53 -9.89
C GLN A 156 10.76 15.82 -9.14
N THR A 157 10.72 15.38 -7.90
CA THR A 157 9.60 15.58 -6.96
C THR A 157 10.14 16.00 -5.59
N ASP A 158 9.30 16.62 -4.77
CA ASP A 158 9.70 17.07 -3.43
C ASP A 158 9.85 15.90 -2.46
N LYS A 159 8.92 14.95 -2.51
CA LYS A 159 8.91 13.74 -1.67
C LYS A 159 8.67 12.49 -2.49
N ILE A 160 9.25 11.41 -2.01
CA ILE A 160 9.01 10.04 -2.49
C ILE A 160 8.45 9.22 -1.33
N ILE A 161 7.37 8.52 -1.57
CA ILE A 161 6.83 7.56 -0.61
C ILE A 161 6.94 6.16 -1.23
N LEU A 162 7.67 5.27 -0.57
CA LEU A 162 7.83 3.89 -0.99
C LEU A 162 6.93 3.00 -0.14
N GLY A 163 6.02 2.27 -0.78
CA GLY A 163 5.20 1.23 -0.17
C GLY A 163 5.63 -0.14 -0.68
N GLY A 164 6.34 -0.90 0.15
CA GLY A 164 6.83 -2.23 -0.17
C GLY A 164 5.94 -3.32 0.40
N MET A 165 5.47 -4.24 -0.44
CA MET A 165 4.55 -5.31 -0.07
C MET A 165 5.11 -6.68 -0.44
N GLY A 166 5.34 -7.52 0.57
CA GLY A 166 5.90 -8.85 0.39
C GLY A 166 7.36 -8.83 -0.09
N MET A 167 8.12 -7.85 0.34
CA MET A 167 9.52 -7.71 -0.03
C MET A 167 10.37 -8.80 0.59
N THR A 168 11.39 -9.26 -0.15
CA THR A 168 12.44 -10.07 0.44
C THR A 168 13.30 -9.21 1.37
N ASN A 169 13.98 -9.82 2.32
CA ASN A 169 14.97 -9.12 3.16
C ASN A 169 16.07 -8.47 2.33
N ASP A 170 16.48 -9.11 1.25
CA ASP A 170 17.50 -8.57 0.34
C ASP A 170 17.01 -7.29 -0.36
N ASP A 171 15.75 -7.25 -0.82
CA ASP A 171 15.16 -6.05 -1.41
C ASP A 171 15.03 -4.92 -0.37
N TYR A 172 14.59 -5.23 0.84
CA TYR A 172 14.51 -4.25 1.92
C TYR A 172 15.89 -3.62 2.21
N LEU A 173 16.91 -4.47 2.39
CA LEU A 173 18.29 -4.02 2.63
C LEU A 173 18.85 -3.25 1.43
N TYR A 174 18.51 -3.67 0.22
CA TYR A 174 18.90 -2.96 -1.00
C TYR A 174 18.38 -1.52 -1.00
N PHE A 175 17.08 -1.31 -0.79
CA PHE A 175 16.49 0.03 -0.72
C PHE A 175 17.13 0.87 0.39
N LYS A 176 17.27 0.30 1.59
CA LYS A 176 17.86 0.97 2.74
C LYS A 176 19.29 1.44 2.44
N ASN A 177 20.11 0.56 1.87
CA ASN A 177 21.51 0.88 1.54
C ASN A 177 21.62 1.90 0.41
N VAL A 178 20.83 1.76 -0.65
CA VAL A 178 20.84 2.67 -1.81
C VAL A 178 20.44 4.07 -1.38
N PHE A 179 19.38 4.23 -0.61
CA PHE A 179 18.92 5.54 -0.15
C PHE A 179 19.90 6.20 0.84
N SER A 180 20.47 5.42 1.75
CA SER A 180 21.47 5.92 2.70
C SER A 180 22.74 6.36 2.00
N ASN A 181 23.27 5.56 1.08
CA ASN A 181 24.51 5.87 0.35
C ASN A 181 24.37 7.06 -0.60
N ALA A 182 23.18 7.27 -1.15
CA ALA A 182 22.93 8.41 -2.05
C ALA A 182 22.69 9.73 -1.32
N GLY A 183 22.59 9.72 0.02
CA GLY A 183 22.24 10.91 0.79
C GLY A 183 20.83 11.47 0.48
N ALA A 184 19.92 10.61 0.03
CA ALA A 184 18.59 10.98 -0.43
C ALA A 184 17.49 10.69 0.61
N LEU A 185 17.87 10.28 1.81
CA LEU A 185 16.91 9.86 2.85
C LEU A 185 15.92 10.97 3.20
N ASP A 186 16.36 12.21 3.30
CA ASP A 186 15.55 13.35 3.78
C ASP A 186 14.28 13.62 2.95
N ARG A 187 14.17 13.05 1.77
CA ARG A 187 12.98 13.18 0.92
C ARG A 187 12.20 11.87 0.72
N ILE A 188 12.66 10.76 1.28
CA ILE A 188 12.06 9.43 1.08
C ILE A 188 11.45 8.94 2.39
N VAL A 189 10.18 8.53 2.33
CA VAL A 189 9.46 7.83 3.40
C VAL A 189 9.19 6.41 2.93
N SER A 190 9.46 5.41 3.74
CA SER A 190 9.30 4.01 3.35
C SER A 190 8.43 3.25 4.33
N PHE A 191 7.36 2.60 3.82
CA PHE A 191 6.53 1.66 4.55
C PHE A 191 6.77 0.27 3.97
N MET A 192 7.19 -0.67 4.81
CA MET A 192 7.66 -1.98 4.38
C MET A 192 6.91 -3.11 5.07
N ASN A 193 6.42 -4.04 4.26
CA ASN A 193 6.06 -5.38 4.68
C ASN A 193 6.99 -6.36 3.98
N THR A 194 7.62 -7.22 4.73
CA THR A 194 8.55 -8.24 4.21
C THR A 194 7.86 -9.60 4.10
N THR A 195 8.54 -10.57 3.51
CA THR A 195 8.07 -11.96 3.44
C THR A 195 8.06 -12.66 4.81
N GLU A 196 8.74 -12.10 5.81
CA GLU A 196 8.74 -12.60 7.19
C GLU A 196 7.53 -12.09 7.99
N ASP A 197 6.94 -10.98 7.56
CA ASP A 197 5.75 -10.40 8.18
C ASP A 197 4.47 -11.10 7.71
N PRO A 198 3.39 -11.07 8.50
CA PRO A 198 2.10 -11.59 8.08
C PRO A 198 1.65 -11.00 6.74
N ALA A 199 1.22 -11.88 5.82
CA ALA A 199 0.83 -11.45 4.47
C ALA A 199 -0.33 -10.44 4.46
N VAL A 200 -1.22 -10.51 5.44
CA VAL A 200 -2.38 -9.63 5.54
C VAL A 200 -2.01 -8.18 5.86
N GLU A 201 -0.88 -7.94 6.51
CA GLU A 201 -0.37 -6.59 6.79
C GLU A 201 -0.08 -5.80 5.51
N ARG A 202 0.14 -6.50 4.37
CA ARG A 202 0.31 -5.87 3.05
C ARG A 202 -0.86 -4.98 2.67
N LEU A 203 -2.07 -5.30 3.16
CA LEU A 203 -3.27 -4.53 2.87
C LEU A 203 -3.25 -3.12 3.48
N LEU A 204 -2.46 -2.91 4.54
CA LEU A 204 -2.32 -1.60 5.19
C LEU A 204 -1.27 -0.70 4.51
N VAL A 205 -0.29 -1.28 3.83
CA VAL A 205 0.85 -0.54 3.27
C VAL A 205 0.44 0.55 2.28
N PRO A 206 -0.43 0.31 1.28
CA PRO A 206 -0.86 1.37 0.38
C PRO A 206 -1.59 2.51 1.10
N ASP A 207 -2.44 2.19 2.06
CA ASP A 207 -3.18 3.20 2.82
C ASP A 207 -2.24 4.04 3.71
N MET A 208 -1.23 3.44 4.33
CA MET A 208 -0.19 4.16 5.08
C MET A 208 0.61 5.08 4.16
N ALA A 209 1.10 4.57 3.03
CA ALA A 209 1.87 5.34 2.07
C ALA A 209 1.08 6.53 1.51
N LEU A 210 -0.18 6.31 1.14
CA LEU A 210 -1.04 7.36 0.60
C LEU A 210 -1.46 8.38 1.66
N THR A 211 -1.65 7.98 2.91
CA THR A 211 -1.93 8.91 4.02
C THR A 211 -0.74 9.82 4.27
N ALA A 212 0.48 9.30 4.26
CA ALA A 212 1.69 10.11 4.31
C ALA A 212 1.80 11.04 3.09
N ALA A 213 1.49 10.56 1.90
CA ALA A 213 1.48 11.37 0.67
C ALA A 213 0.46 12.51 0.73
N GLU A 214 -0.74 12.26 1.25
CA GLU A 214 -1.77 13.29 1.44
C GLU A 214 -1.29 14.39 2.40
N TYR A 215 -0.61 14.05 3.48
CA TYR A 215 -0.04 15.05 4.39
C TYR A 215 0.93 15.98 3.67
N PHE A 216 1.90 15.45 2.94
CA PHE A 216 2.88 16.28 2.24
C PHE A 216 2.25 17.08 1.08
N ALA A 217 1.33 16.46 0.33
CA ALA A 217 0.69 17.13 -0.82
C ALA A 217 -0.30 18.21 -0.40
N VAL A 218 -1.06 18.02 0.68
CA VAL A 218 -2.11 18.96 1.10
C VAL A 218 -1.59 19.98 2.09
N GLU A 219 -0.94 19.53 3.17
CA GLU A 219 -0.49 20.42 4.25
C GLU A 219 0.80 21.16 3.91
N LYS A 220 1.70 20.52 3.15
CA LYS A 220 2.99 21.09 2.75
C LYS A 220 3.00 21.61 1.33
N ASN A 221 1.95 21.34 0.56
CA ASN A 221 1.82 21.74 -0.85
C ASN A 221 2.96 21.21 -1.73
N GLU A 222 3.44 20.00 -1.42
CA GLU A 222 4.55 19.34 -2.10
C GLU A 222 4.08 18.42 -3.24
N LYS A 223 4.95 18.21 -4.21
CA LYS A 223 4.78 17.19 -5.25
C LYS A 223 5.31 15.86 -4.72
N VAL A 224 4.42 14.90 -4.55
CA VAL A 224 4.73 13.59 -3.96
C VAL A 224 4.60 12.51 -5.02
N LEU A 225 5.63 11.67 -5.17
CA LEU A 225 5.59 10.46 -5.97
C LEU A 225 5.52 9.24 -5.05
N VAL A 226 4.47 8.44 -5.22
CA VAL A 226 4.26 7.20 -4.47
C VAL A 226 4.64 6.02 -5.34
N LEU A 227 5.53 5.18 -4.85
CA LEU A 227 5.96 3.94 -5.49
C LEU A 227 5.39 2.76 -4.70
N LEU A 228 4.46 2.02 -5.30
CA LEU A 228 3.84 0.84 -4.69
C LEU A 228 4.42 -0.41 -5.35
N THR A 229 5.13 -1.23 -4.61
CA THR A 229 5.80 -2.44 -5.10
C THR A 229 5.68 -3.58 -4.08
N ASP A 230 5.02 -4.72 -4.30
CA ASP A 230 4.38 -5.15 -5.53
C ASP A 230 2.85 -5.27 -5.32
N MET A 231 2.07 -4.74 -6.24
CA MET A 231 0.61 -4.76 -6.15
C MET A 231 0.02 -6.17 -6.39
N THR A 232 0.76 -7.07 -7.00
CA THR A 232 0.37 -8.48 -7.08
C THR A 232 0.41 -9.12 -5.69
N SER A 233 1.45 -8.84 -4.91
CA SER A 233 1.53 -9.27 -3.49
C SER A 233 0.39 -8.72 -2.63
N TYR A 234 -0.04 -7.47 -2.89
CA TYR A 234 -1.24 -6.90 -2.28
C TYR A 234 -2.49 -7.70 -2.63
N ALA A 235 -2.71 -7.95 -3.93
CA ALA A 235 -3.88 -8.67 -4.41
C ALA A 235 -3.93 -10.12 -3.91
N ASP A 236 -2.79 -10.80 -3.82
CA ASP A 236 -2.69 -12.15 -3.24
C ASP A 236 -3.14 -12.15 -1.77
N SER A 237 -2.75 -11.12 -1.01
CA SER A 237 -3.18 -10.98 0.37
C SER A 237 -4.68 -10.71 0.48
N LEU A 238 -5.23 -9.91 -0.43
CA LEU A 238 -6.67 -9.67 -0.53
C LEU A 238 -7.44 -10.97 -0.84
N ALA A 239 -6.90 -11.81 -1.74
CA ALA A 239 -7.48 -13.11 -2.04
C ALA A 239 -7.44 -14.07 -0.84
N ILE A 240 -6.35 -14.07 -0.07
CA ILE A 240 -6.24 -14.88 1.15
C ILE A 240 -7.33 -14.49 2.15
N VAL A 241 -7.53 -13.20 2.39
CA VAL A 241 -8.56 -12.70 3.31
C VAL A 241 -9.96 -13.06 2.79
N SER A 242 -10.24 -12.80 1.52
CA SER A 242 -11.53 -13.10 0.90
C SER A 242 -11.88 -14.60 0.98
N ASN A 243 -10.91 -15.48 0.71
CA ASN A 243 -11.11 -16.93 0.80
C ASN A 243 -11.37 -17.40 2.24
N ARG A 244 -10.75 -16.75 3.23
CA ARG A 244 -11.02 -17.03 4.65
C ARG A 244 -12.42 -16.60 5.09
N MET A 245 -13.02 -15.63 4.40
CA MET A 245 -14.39 -15.17 4.62
C MET A 245 -15.44 -15.98 3.85
N ASP A 246 -15.05 -17.10 3.24
CA ASP A 246 -15.91 -17.95 2.40
C ASP A 246 -16.59 -17.16 1.25
N GLN A 247 -15.96 -16.10 0.77
CA GLN A 247 -16.44 -15.35 -0.40
C GLN A 247 -16.17 -16.15 -1.67
N ILE A 248 -17.13 -16.10 -2.59
CA ILE A 248 -16.99 -16.79 -3.88
C ILE A 248 -15.91 -16.05 -4.71
N PRO A 249 -14.84 -16.75 -5.11
CA PRO A 249 -13.80 -16.14 -5.93
C PRO A 249 -14.30 -15.79 -7.32
N SER A 250 -13.78 -14.72 -7.88
CA SER A 250 -13.99 -14.28 -9.25
C SER A 250 -12.90 -14.87 -10.18
N LYS A 251 -12.61 -14.17 -11.30
CA LYS A 251 -11.56 -14.53 -12.25
C LYS A 251 -10.21 -14.71 -11.54
N ASP A 252 -9.45 -15.72 -11.93
CA ASP A 252 -8.11 -16.05 -11.43
C ASP A 252 -8.04 -16.24 -9.90
N SER A 253 -9.12 -16.73 -9.30
CA SER A 253 -9.25 -16.92 -7.84
C SER A 253 -9.15 -15.64 -7.01
N MET A 254 -9.28 -14.47 -7.64
CA MET A 254 -9.29 -13.17 -6.98
C MET A 254 -10.68 -12.84 -6.41
N PRO A 255 -10.76 -11.99 -5.36
CA PRO A 255 -12.04 -11.55 -4.82
C PRO A 255 -12.80 -10.69 -5.83
N GLY A 256 -14.14 -10.73 -5.77
CA GLY A 256 -15.00 -9.89 -6.61
C GLY A 256 -14.82 -8.40 -6.38
N SER A 257 -14.28 -8.00 -5.22
CA SER A 257 -13.97 -6.61 -4.86
C SER A 257 -12.65 -6.08 -5.43
N LEU A 258 -11.83 -6.92 -6.09
CA LEU A 258 -10.46 -6.55 -6.52
C LEU A 258 -10.42 -5.21 -7.27
N TYR A 259 -11.33 -5.00 -8.23
CA TYR A 259 -11.39 -3.76 -8.99
C TYR A 259 -11.63 -2.54 -8.09
N SER A 260 -12.60 -2.61 -7.20
CA SER A 260 -12.93 -1.51 -6.29
C SER A 260 -11.83 -1.24 -5.26
N ASP A 261 -11.15 -2.28 -4.79
CA ASP A 261 -10.04 -2.13 -3.84
C ASP A 261 -8.83 -1.47 -4.50
N LEU A 262 -8.46 -1.90 -5.71
CA LEU A 262 -7.41 -1.26 -6.49
C LEU A 262 -7.78 0.18 -6.88
N ALA A 263 -9.03 0.41 -7.30
CA ALA A 263 -9.50 1.74 -7.66
C ALA A 263 -9.45 2.71 -6.47
N LYS A 264 -9.81 2.25 -5.27
CA LYS A 264 -9.72 3.05 -4.04
C LYS A 264 -8.30 3.56 -3.79
N ILE A 265 -7.29 2.73 -4.06
CA ILE A 265 -5.88 3.09 -3.94
C ILE A 265 -5.46 4.05 -5.05
N TYR A 266 -5.67 3.68 -6.32
CA TYR A 266 -5.15 4.43 -7.46
C TYR A 266 -5.85 5.77 -7.68
N GLU A 267 -7.12 5.89 -7.32
CA GLU A 267 -7.87 7.15 -7.39
C GLU A 267 -7.43 8.21 -6.36
N LYS A 268 -6.50 7.87 -5.48
CA LYS A 268 -5.80 8.84 -4.62
C LYS A 268 -4.82 9.72 -5.40
N ALA A 269 -4.37 9.31 -6.59
CA ALA A 269 -3.54 10.14 -7.47
C ALA A 269 -4.32 11.41 -7.88
N VAL A 270 -3.72 12.57 -7.67
CA VAL A 270 -4.37 13.87 -7.85
C VAL A 270 -3.34 14.99 -8.01
N GLN A 271 -3.64 15.95 -8.84
CA GLN A 271 -3.00 17.27 -8.81
C GLN A 271 -3.97 18.27 -8.19
N PHE A 272 -3.54 18.93 -7.13
CA PHE A 272 -4.36 19.92 -6.43
C PHE A 272 -4.23 21.30 -7.09
N PRO A 273 -5.28 22.13 -7.08
CA PRO A 273 -5.21 23.51 -7.55
C PRO A 273 -4.18 24.35 -6.79
N SER A 274 -3.91 24.02 -5.54
CA SER A 274 -2.91 24.68 -4.67
C SER A 274 -1.46 24.46 -5.11
N GLY A 275 -1.19 23.43 -5.93
CA GLY A 275 0.15 23.12 -6.43
C GLY A 275 0.71 21.78 -5.95
N GLY A 276 0.27 21.26 -4.81
CA GLY A 276 0.65 19.93 -4.36
C GLY A 276 0.07 18.82 -5.24
N SER A 277 0.69 17.66 -5.25
CA SER A 277 0.21 16.52 -6.05
C SER A 277 0.61 15.17 -5.46
N ILE A 278 -0.20 14.15 -5.75
CA ILE A 278 0.10 12.74 -5.50
C ILE A 278 0.12 12.04 -6.86
N THR A 279 1.25 11.48 -7.21
CA THR A 279 1.45 10.69 -8.43
C THR A 279 1.81 9.27 -8.03
N ILE A 280 1.29 8.25 -8.71
CA ILE A 280 1.47 6.86 -8.30
C ILE A 280 2.11 6.07 -9.45
N ILE A 281 3.19 5.35 -9.14
CA ILE A 281 3.68 4.24 -9.97
C ILE A 281 3.36 2.94 -9.23
N ALA A 282 2.52 2.11 -9.85
CA ALA A 282 2.08 0.84 -9.30
C ALA A 282 2.80 -0.31 -10.00
N VAL A 283 3.81 -0.87 -9.34
CA VAL A 283 4.49 -2.08 -9.83
C VAL A 283 3.56 -3.27 -9.67
N THR A 284 3.38 -4.03 -10.74
CA THR A 284 2.54 -5.21 -10.78
C THR A 284 3.28 -6.33 -11.48
N THR A 285 3.69 -7.34 -10.74
CA THR A 285 4.39 -8.51 -11.30
C THR A 285 3.42 -9.40 -12.06
N LEU A 286 3.89 -9.94 -13.19
CA LEU A 286 3.11 -10.77 -14.09
C LEU A 286 3.34 -12.24 -13.80
N SER A 287 2.32 -12.98 -13.42
CA SER A 287 2.39 -14.44 -13.28
C SER A 287 2.53 -15.08 -14.67
N GLY A 288 3.68 -15.69 -14.92
CA GLY A 288 3.98 -16.30 -16.23
C GLY A 288 3.99 -15.35 -17.42
N GLY A 289 4.21 -14.04 -17.19
CA GLY A 289 4.16 -13.02 -18.23
C GLY A 289 2.73 -12.69 -18.72
N ASP A 290 1.71 -13.15 -18.02
CA ASP A 290 0.29 -12.99 -18.43
C ASP A 290 -0.30 -11.64 -17.96
N ILE A 291 -0.41 -10.72 -18.91
CA ILE A 291 -1.05 -9.42 -18.71
C ILE A 291 -2.58 -9.52 -18.58
N THR A 292 -3.18 -10.64 -19.00
CA THR A 292 -4.63 -10.83 -18.95
C THR A 292 -5.11 -11.39 -17.62
N HIS A 293 -4.19 -11.72 -16.70
CA HIS A 293 -4.51 -12.06 -15.32
C HIS A 293 -5.30 -10.92 -14.65
N ALA A 294 -6.19 -11.24 -13.71
CA ALA A 294 -7.12 -10.27 -13.13
C ALA A 294 -6.43 -9.04 -12.52
N VAL A 295 -5.25 -9.19 -11.92
CA VAL A 295 -4.54 -8.08 -11.26
C VAL A 295 -3.99 -7.07 -12.27
N PRO A 296 -3.14 -7.43 -13.25
CA PRO A 296 -2.67 -6.49 -14.26
C PRO A 296 -3.80 -5.98 -15.16
N ASP A 297 -4.79 -6.80 -15.49
CA ASP A 297 -5.93 -6.42 -16.31
C ASP A 297 -6.73 -5.28 -15.63
N ASN A 298 -7.15 -5.46 -14.39
CA ASN A 298 -7.84 -4.41 -13.62
C ASN A 298 -6.97 -3.18 -13.40
N THR A 299 -5.68 -3.36 -13.10
CA THR A 299 -4.74 -2.25 -12.96
C THR A 299 -4.66 -1.43 -14.24
N GLY A 300 -4.59 -2.09 -15.41
CA GLY A 300 -4.57 -1.42 -16.72
C GLY A 300 -5.83 -0.61 -17.01
N TYR A 301 -7.00 -1.07 -16.56
CA TYR A 301 -8.27 -0.33 -16.74
C TYR A 301 -8.37 0.92 -15.86
N ILE A 302 -7.79 0.89 -14.66
CA ILE A 302 -7.90 1.99 -13.69
C ILE A 302 -6.85 3.08 -13.94
N THR A 303 -5.70 2.71 -14.50
CA THR A 303 -4.50 3.56 -14.62
C THR A 303 -4.35 4.13 -16.03
N GLU A 304 -3.40 5.05 -16.21
CA GLU A 304 -3.13 5.75 -17.46
C GLU A 304 -1.80 5.31 -18.06
N GLY A 305 -1.82 4.85 -19.31
CA GLY A 305 -0.61 4.33 -19.98
C GLY A 305 -0.16 2.99 -19.40
N GLN A 306 0.95 2.47 -19.88
CA GLN A 306 1.52 1.20 -19.42
C GLN A 306 3.03 1.18 -19.65
N LEU A 307 3.77 0.75 -18.64
CA LEU A 307 5.20 0.49 -18.73
C LEU A 307 5.44 -1.00 -18.53
N PHE A 308 6.32 -1.58 -19.35
CA PHE A 308 6.69 -2.99 -19.28
C PHE A 308 8.19 -3.16 -19.10
N LEU A 309 8.57 -3.95 -18.11
CA LEU A 309 9.93 -4.48 -17.98
C LEU A 309 9.92 -5.97 -18.29
N ARG A 310 10.42 -6.33 -19.47
CA ARG A 310 10.42 -7.71 -19.98
C ARG A 310 11.83 -8.25 -20.10
N ARG A 311 11.96 -9.58 -20.00
CA ARG A 311 13.23 -10.30 -20.13
C ARG A 311 13.90 -10.10 -21.49
N ASP A 312 13.12 -10.03 -22.57
CA ASP A 312 13.60 -9.98 -23.94
C ASP A 312 13.76 -8.55 -24.49
N SER A 313 13.56 -7.54 -23.66
CA SER A 313 13.75 -6.16 -24.07
C SER A 313 15.20 -5.73 -23.83
N ASP A 314 15.84 -5.19 -24.85
CA ASP A 314 17.17 -4.56 -24.71
C ASP A 314 17.18 -3.39 -23.71
N ILE A 315 16.01 -2.88 -23.36
CA ILE A 315 15.81 -1.85 -22.33
C ILE A 315 16.28 -2.33 -20.94
N GLY A 316 16.09 -3.60 -20.61
CA GLY A 316 16.59 -4.18 -19.36
C GLY A 316 18.13 -4.24 -19.26
N LYS A 317 18.83 -4.05 -20.37
CA LYS A 317 20.31 -4.02 -20.41
C LYS A 317 20.90 -2.61 -20.34
N VAL A 318 20.08 -1.58 -20.45
CA VAL A 318 20.50 -0.18 -20.53
C VAL A 318 20.34 0.55 -19.18
N ILE A 319 19.78 -0.13 -18.19
CA ILE A 319 19.56 0.41 -16.83
C ILE A 319 20.73 0.08 -15.92
#